data_bd9837cb2de83e0340b49c6c7066ac78
#
_entry.id   bd9837cb2de83e0340b49c6c7066ac78
#
_cell.length_a   1.000
_cell.length_b   1.000
_cell.length_c   1.000
_cell.angle_alpha   90.00
_cell.angle_beta   90.00
_cell.angle_gamma   90.00
#
_symmetry.space_group_name_H-M   'P 1'
#
loop_
_entity.id
_entity.type
_entity.pdbx_description
1 polymer ?
#
loop_
_entity_poly.entity_id
_entity_poly.type
_entity_poly.pdbx_seq_one_letter_code
_entity_poly.pdbx_strand_id
1 'polypeptide(L)'
;MAARVVALGLAALTLAAPASARLWKPTPQEVTQDYTIINHNKGPEGRVVVSWMASALLPAPTMQQLLDKYVLVSVVHTRQAPGGGVTWDDVEGVQVSDASGTLLKEVPPDAVPPALVGITAAAEAAARQSTQGRSKLHWMVYEAGNVRACGPGKLQLTYDGETYSWDTPLPGCPK
;
A
#
# COMPACT_ATOMS: atom_id res chain seq x y z
N MET A 1 -53.75 -3.66 55.09
CA MET A 1 -53.03 -2.49 54.61
C MET A 1 -51.77 -2.99 53.89
N ALA A 2 -51.76 -2.97 52.54
CA ALA A 2 -50.65 -3.46 51.72
C ALA A 2 -49.89 -2.28 51.16
N ALA A 3 -48.63 -2.12 51.53
CA ALA A 3 -47.74 -1.08 51.02
C ALA A 3 -47.11 -1.57 49.68
N ARG A 4 -47.37 -0.88 48.57
CA ARG A 4 -46.71 -1.07 47.27
C ARG A 4 -45.42 -0.28 47.23
N VAL A 5 -44.30 -0.98 47.12
CA VAL A 5 -42.99 -0.37 46.82
C VAL A 5 -42.87 -0.26 45.32
N VAL A 6 -42.79 0.98 44.78
CA VAL A 6 -42.48 1.24 43.38
C VAL A 6 -40.97 1.39 43.27
N ALA A 7 -40.32 0.47 42.58
CA ALA A 7 -38.92 0.54 42.25
C ALA A 7 -38.74 1.36 40.96
N LEU A 8 -38.20 2.58 41.06
CA LEU A 8 -37.75 3.36 39.91
C LEU A 8 -36.41 2.79 39.41
N GLY A 9 -36.43 2.16 38.24
CA GLY A 9 -35.22 1.77 37.50
C GLY A 9 -34.62 2.99 36.81
N LEU A 10 -33.44 3.41 37.25
CA LEU A 10 -32.58 4.37 36.52
C LEU A 10 -31.97 3.64 35.35
N ALA A 11 -32.42 3.93 34.13
CA ALA A 11 -31.74 3.53 32.91
C ALA A 11 -30.52 4.47 32.68
N ALA A 12 -29.32 3.98 32.92
CA ALA A 12 -28.10 4.69 32.59
C ALA A 12 -27.89 4.66 31.08
N LEU A 13 -28.19 5.73 30.38
CA LEU A 13 -27.81 5.97 28.99
C LEU A 13 -26.30 6.23 28.97
N THR A 14 -25.50 5.21 28.65
CA THR A 14 -24.12 5.39 28.30
C THR A 14 -24.03 6.05 26.92
N LEU A 15 -23.77 7.36 26.93
CA LEU A 15 -23.39 8.11 25.73
C LEU A 15 -22.02 7.57 25.28
N ALA A 16 -22.02 6.68 24.28
CA ALA A 16 -20.81 6.30 23.57
C ALA A 16 -20.29 7.58 22.87
N ALA A 17 -19.22 8.18 23.40
CA ALA A 17 -18.54 9.26 22.71
C ALA A 17 -18.07 8.74 21.33
N PRO A 18 -18.30 9.51 20.24
CA PRO A 18 -17.77 9.11 18.94
C PRO A 18 -16.25 9.01 19.06
N ALA A 19 -15.71 7.84 18.79
CA ALA A 19 -14.27 7.68 18.67
C ALA A 19 -13.82 8.63 17.56
N SER A 20 -13.18 9.73 17.93
CA SER A 20 -12.57 10.65 16.98
C SER A 20 -11.52 9.84 16.23
N ALA A 21 -11.79 9.52 14.97
CA ALA A 21 -10.85 8.88 14.09
C ALA A 21 -9.59 9.77 14.04
N ARG A 22 -8.54 9.33 14.70
CA ARG A 22 -7.27 10.06 14.72
C ARG A 22 -6.75 9.99 13.28
N LEU A 23 -6.67 11.12 12.62
CA LEU A 23 -6.06 11.22 11.29
C LEU A 23 -4.64 10.63 11.39
N TRP A 24 -4.46 9.45 10.83
CA TRP A 24 -3.16 8.82 10.79
C TRP A 24 -2.27 9.59 9.81
N LYS A 25 -1.15 10.09 10.29
CA LYS A 25 -0.13 10.75 9.49
C LYS A 25 1.16 9.97 9.67
N PRO A 26 1.42 9.01 8.80
CA PRO A 26 2.62 8.19 8.91
C PRO A 26 3.86 9.04 8.70
N THR A 27 4.89 8.76 9.47
CA THR A 27 6.23 9.28 9.22
C THR A 27 6.82 8.58 7.99
N PRO A 28 7.79 9.18 7.28
CA PRO A 28 8.49 8.53 6.17
C PRO A 28 9.08 7.17 6.55
N GLN A 29 9.50 7.00 7.80
CA GLN A 29 10.05 5.75 8.31
C GLN A 29 8.96 4.66 8.43
N GLU A 30 7.78 5.00 8.97
CA GLU A 30 6.65 4.07 9.06
C GLU A 30 6.17 3.64 7.67
N VAL A 31 6.08 4.59 6.71
CA VAL A 31 5.77 4.26 5.31
C VAL A 31 6.78 3.28 4.74
N THR A 32 8.07 3.51 4.98
CA THR A 32 9.12 2.60 4.51
C THR A 32 8.99 1.21 5.12
N GLN A 33 8.68 1.11 6.41
CA GLN A 33 8.59 -0.18 7.11
C GLN A 33 7.34 -0.97 6.75
N ASP A 34 6.18 -0.32 6.65
CA ASP A 34 4.89 -1.01 6.57
C ASP A 34 4.43 -1.24 5.13
N TYR A 35 4.87 -0.40 4.20
CA TYR A 35 4.38 -0.40 2.81
C TYR A 35 5.46 -0.71 1.79
N THR A 36 6.71 -0.86 2.23
CA THR A 36 7.85 -1.14 1.36
C THR A 36 8.63 -2.35 1.88
N ILE A 37 8.89 -3.30 0.99
CA ILE A 37 9.73 -4.47 1.27
C ILE A 37 11.02 -4.32 0.49
N ILE A 38 12.15 -4.45 1.19
CA ILE A 38 13.49 -4.35 0.60
C ILE A 38 14.14 -5.73 0.68
N ASN A 39 14.41 -6.32 -0.48
CA ASN A 39 15.15 -7.57 -0.60
C ASN A 39 16.60 -7.28 -0.99
N HIS A 40 17.52 -7.68 -0.13
CA HIS A 40 18.96 -7.57 -0.34
C HIS A 40 19.60 -8.88 -0.85
N ASN A 41 18.81 -9.95 -1.02
CA ASN A 41 19.31 -11.31 -1.26
C ASN A 41 19.52 -11.64 -2.75
N LYS A 42 19.48 -10.66 -3.63
CA LYS A 42 19.72 -10.86 -5.07
C LYS A 42 21.20 -10.95 -5.43
N GLY A 43 21.96 -11.63 -4.57
CA GLY A 43 23.41 -11.70 -4.63
C GLY A 43 24.08 -10.50 -3.94
N PRO A 44 25.40 -10.48 -3.86
CA PRO A 44 26.15 -9.44 -3.13
C PRO A 44 25.93 -8.04 -3.72
N GLU A 45 25.33 -7.93 -4.90
CA GLU A 45 25.26 -6.72 -5.70
C GLU A 45 23.85 -6.28 -6.05
N GLY A 46 22.80 -7.08 -5.76
CA GLY A 46 21.42 -6.81 -6.16
C GLY A 46 20.52 -6.35 -5.01
N ARG A 47 19.63 -5.42 -5.31
CA ARG A 47 18.54 -4.99 -4.41
C ARG A 47 17.25 -4.82 -5.17
N VAL A 48 16.19 -5.45 -4.68
CA VAL A 48 14.82 -5.21 -5.12
C VAL A 48 14.06 -4.49 -4.03
N VAL A 49 13.40 -3.40 -4.40
CA VAL A 49 12.50 -2.64 -3.51
C VAL A 49 11.13 -2.68 -4.13
N VAL A 50 10.17 -3.21 -3.41
CA VAL A 50 8.76 -3.23 -3.79
C VAL A 50 7.94 -2.39 -2.82
N SER A 51 7.02 -1.59 -3.33
CA SER A 51 6.16 -0.77 -2.49
C SER A 51 4.71 -0.87 -2.94
N TRP A 52 3.81 -0.87 -1.98
CA TRP A 52 2.37 -0.78 -2.21
C TRP A 52 1.86 0.59 -1.78
N MET A 53 1.37 1.39 -2.72
CA MET A 53 0.68 2.65 -2.39
C MET A 53 -0.78 2.35 -2.05
N ALA A 54 -1.05 2.19 -0.77
CA ALA A 54 -2.38 1.85 -0.28
C ALA A 54 -3.22 3.10 0.06
N SER A 55 -4.54 2.92 0.10
CA SER A 55 -5.51 3.99 0.40
C SER A 55 -5.26 4.66 1.75
N ALA A 56 -4.78 3.90 2.75
CA ALA A 56 -4.45 4.42 4.08
C ALA A 56 -3.34 5.49 4.08
N LEU A 57 -2.51 5.56 3.04
CA LEU A 57 -1.44 6.56 2.93
C LEU A 57 -1.92 7.95 2.49
N LEU A 58 -3.13 8.05 1.95
CA LEU A 58 -3.61 9.28 1.33
C LEU A 58 -4.67 9.97 2.20
N PRO A 59 -4.54 11.29 2.44
CA PRO A 59 -5.49 12.01 3.29
C PRO A 59 -6.82 12.31 2.59
N ALA A 60 -6.85 12.32 1.24
CA ALA A 60 -8.02 12.74 0.47
C ALA A 60 -9.01 11.57 0.29
N PRO A 61 -10.27 11.67 0.74
CA PRO A 61 -11.26 10.58 0.64
C PRO A 61 -11.48 10.09 -0.80
N THR A 62 -11.46 10.99 -1.78
CA THR A 62 -11.61 10.64 -3.19
C THR A 62 -10.47 9.75 -3.70
N MET A 63 -9.26 10.00 -3.22
CA MET A 63 -8.09 9.17 -3.55
C MET A 63 -8.12 7.83 -2.81
N GLN A 64 -8.59 7.80 -1.57
CA GLN A 64 -8.80 6.55 -0.84
C GLN A 64 -9.79 5.65 -1.61
N GLN A 65 -10.93 6.19 -2.04
CA GLN A 65 -11.92 5.45 -2.83
C GLN A 65 -11.35 4.94 -4.17
N LEU A 66 -10.44 5.68 -4.78
CA LEU A 66 -9.76 5.25 -6.01
C LEU A 66 -8.83 4.08 -5.72
N LEU A 67 -7.99 4.18 -4.69
CA LEU A 67 -7.07 3.11 -4.28
C LEU A 67 -7.76 1.91 -3.61
N ASP A 68 -9.05 2.01 -3.29
CA ASP A 68 -9.87 0.84 -2.92
C ASP A 68 -10.33 0.04 -4.14
N LYS A 69 -10.29 0.65 -5.34
CA LYS A 69 -10.63 -0.02 -6.61
C LYS A 69 -9.40 -0.53 -7.36
N TYR A 70 -8.23 0.04 -7.07
CA TYR A 70 -6.99 -0.28 -7.74
C TYR A 70 -5.88 -0.57 -6.76
N VAL A 71 -5.08 -1.57 -7.06
CA VAL A 71 -3.80 -1.81 -6.40
C VAL A 71 -2.72 -1.13 -7.19
N LEU A 72 -1.99 -0.23 -6.55
CA LEU A 72 -0.88 0.52 -7.13
C LEU A 72 0.42 0.08 -6.46
N VAL A 73 1.26 -0.64 -7.20
CA VAL A 73 2.54 -1.13 -6.73
C VAL A 73 3.68 -0.56 -7.54
N SER A 74 4.84 -0.44 -6.90
CA SER A 74 6.06 -0.08 -7.58
C SER A 74 7.16 -1.11 -7.32
N VAL A 75 8.02 -1.28 -8.32
CA VAL A 75 9.23 -2.10 -8.23
C VAL A 75 10.41 -1.27 -8.69
N VAL A 76 11.49 -1.37 -7.91
CA VAL A 76 12.82 -0.85 -8.25
C VAL A 76 13.80 -2.00 -8.14
N HIS A 77 14.53 -2.27 -9.20
CA HIS A 77 15.61 -3.24 -9.20
C HIS A 77 16.94 -2.54 -9.48
N THR A 78 17.89 -2.72 -8.59
CA THR A 78 19.21 -2.12 -8.71
C THR A 78 20.30 -3.17 -8.55
N ARG A 79 21.41 -2.98 -9.24
CA ARG A 79 22.63 -3.78 -9.09
C ARG A 79 23.84 -2.89 -8.88
N GLN A 80 24.84 -3.42 -8.20
CA GLN A 80 26.13 -2.74 -8.08
C GLN A 80 26.92 -2.94 -9.38
N ALA A 81 27.39 -1.84 -9.96
CA ALA A 81 28.21 -1.90 -11.16
C ALA A 81 29.65 -2.33 -10.84
N PRO A 82 30.33 -3.08 -11.73
CA PRO A 82 31.76 -3.30 -11.62
C PRO A 82 32.51 -1.96 -11.50
N GLY A 83 33.36 -1.84 -10.47
CA GLY A 83 34.06 -0.57 -10.20
C GLY A 83 33.33 0.43 -9.32
N GLY A 84 32.18 0.05 -8.77
CA GLY A 84 31.37 0.87 -7.89
C GLY A 84 30.25 1.64 -8.62
N GLY A 85 29.29 2.13 -7.87
CA GLY A 85 28.10 2.76 -8.39
C GLY A 85 26.91 1.79 -8.47
N VAL A 86 25.74 2.31 -8.86
CA VAL A 86 24.48 1.57 -8.94
C VAL A 86 23.92 1.67 -10.35
N THR A 87 23.56 0.54 -10.93
CA THR A 87 22.76 0.43 -12.14
C THR A 87 21.30 0.17 -11.77
N TRP A 88 20.39 0.57 -12.66
CA TRP A 88 18.95 0.45 -12.49
C TRP A 88 18.43 -0.40 -13.64
N ASP A 89 17.80 -1.51 -13.29
CA ASP A 89 17.32 -2.47 -14.29
C ASP A 89 15.89 -2.14 -14.71
N ASP A 90 15.52 -2.59 -15.89
CA ASP A 90 14.15 -2.63 -16.32
C ASP A 90 13.42 -3.78 -15.57
N VAL A 91 12.15 -3.54 -15.26
CA VAL A 91 11.32 -4.47 -14.50
C VAL A 91 10.25 -5.02 -15.43
N GLU A 92 10.21 -6.34 -15.57
CA GLU A 92 9.23 -7.07 -16.38
C GLU A 92 8.77 -8.31 -15.64
N GLY A 93 7.59 -8.84 -16.01
CA GLY A 93 7.09 -10.10 -15.47
C GLY A 93 6.60 -10.04 -14.02
N VAL A 94 6.24 -8.87 -13.53
CA VAL A 94 5.63 -8.71 -12.20
C VAL A 94 4.23 -9.32 -12.22
N GLN A 95 3.95 -10.16 -11.22
CA GLN A 95 2.62 -10.73 -10.99
C GLN A 95 2.10 -10.31 -9.63
N VAL A 96 0.85 -9.92 -9.57
CA VAL A 96 0.19 -9.52 -8.32
C VAL A 96 -1.03 -10.41 -8.09
N SER A 97 -1.18 -10.92 -6.87
CA SER A 97 -2.29 -11.81 -6.51
C SER A 97 -2.87 -11.48 -5.14
N ASP A 98 -4.07 -11.97 -4.90
CA ASP A 98 -4.73 -11.91 -3.59
C ASP A 98 -4.30 -13.06 -2.67
N ALA A 99 -4.91 -13.14 -1.49
CA ALA A 99 -4.64 -14.18 -0.49
C ALA A 99 -4.92 -15.61 -0.97
N SER A 100 -5.78 -15.79 -1.97
CA SER A 100 -6.10 -17.10 -2.56
C SER A 100 -5.12 -17.52 -3.67
N GLY A 101 -4.21 -16.61 -4.06
CA GLY A 101 -3.33 -16.78 -5.20
C GLY A 101 -3.97 -16.39 -6.54
N THR A 102 -5.19 -15.82 -6.52
CA THR A 102 -5.83 -15.33 -7.74
C THR A 102 -5.09 -14.10 -8.26
N LEU A 103 -4.61 -14.16 -9.49
CA LEU A 103 -3.92 -13.05 -10.13
C LEU A 103 -4.87 -11.85 -10.31
N LEU A 104 -4.38 -10.68 -9.96
CA LEU A 104 -5.06 -9.43 -10.24
C LEU A 104 -4.85 -9.06 -11.72
N LYS A 105 -5.86 -8.45 -12.31
CA LYS A 105 -5.79 -7.99 -13.68
C LYS A 105 -5.06 -6.67 -13.78
N GLU A 106 -3.97 -6.64 -14.51
CA GLU A 106 -3.24 -5.40 -14.80
C GLU A 106 -4.08 -4.46 -15.67
N VAL A 107 -4.07 -3.18 -15.30
CA VAL A 107 -4.75 -2.13 -16.06
C VAL A 107 -3.80 -1.63 -17.14
N PRO A 108 -4.18 -1.72 -18.42
CA PRO A 108 -3.32 -1.22 -19.49
C PRO A 108 -3.07 0.29 -19.34
N PRO A 109 -1.90 0.79 -19.77
CA PRO A 109 -1.49 2.19 -19.53
C PRO A 109 -2.50 3.24 -20.02
N ASP A 110 -3.17 2.97 -21.13
CA ASP A 110 -4.21 3.84 -21.69
C ASP A 110 -5.54 3.83 -20.94
N ALA A 111 -5.77 2.83 -20.09
CA ALA A 111 -6.96 2.70 -19.25
C ALA A 111 -6.72 3.12 -17.77
N VAL A 112 -5.48 3.48 -17.41
CA VAL A 112 -5.18 3.93 -16.05
C VAL A 112 -5.89 5.25 -15.76
N PRO A 113 -6.62 5.38 -14.63
CA PRO A 113 -7.28 6.63 -14.26
C PRO A 113 -6.29 7.82 -14.20
N PRO A 114 -6.63 8.99 -14.78
CA PRO A 114 -5.72 10.14 -14.83
C PRO A 114 -5.17 10.58 -13.47
N ALA A 115 -5.96 10.41 -12.41
CA ALA A 115 -5.51 10.74 -11.06
C ALA A 115 -4.37 9.80 -10.58
N LEU A 116 -4.38 8.52 -10.95
CA LEU A 116 -3.27 7.60 -10.65
C LEU A 116 -2.05 7.93 -11.49
N VAL A 117 -2.22 8.27 -12.77
CA VAL A 117 -1.12 8.76 -13.63
C VAL A 117 -0.45 9.97 -12.99
N GLY A 118 -1.22 10.93 -12.45
CA GLY A 118 -0.68 12.09 -11.76
C GLY A 118 0.17 11.74 -10.54
N ILE A 119 -0.29 10.77 -9.72
CA ILE A 119 0.44 10.32 -8.53
C ILE A 119 1.74 9.63 -8.92
N THR A 120 1.69 8.69 -9.86
CA THR A 120 2.89 7.95 -10.29
C THR A 120 3.93 8.86 -10.93
N ALA A 121 3.50 9.79 -11.77
CA ALA A 121 4.38 10.79 -12.37
C ALA A 121 5.07 11.69 -11.32
N ALA A 122 4.32 12.12 -10.28
CA ALA A 122 4.89 12.91 -9.19
C ALA A 122 5.93 12.09 -8.38
N ALA A 123 5.62 10.82 -8.07
CA ALA A 123 6.53 9.93 -7.38
C ALA A 123 7.81 9.63 -8.19
N GLU A 124 7.66 9.40 -9.50
CA GLU A 124 8.81 9.22 -10.39
C GLU A 124 9.68 10.49 -10.51
N ALA A 125 9.06 11.66 -10.58
CA ALA A 125 9.80 12.92 -10.61
C ALA A 125 10.61 13.11 -9.32
N ALA A 126 10.02 12.84 -8.17
CA ALA A 126 10.72 12.89 -6.87
C ALA A 126 11.86 11.87 -6.79
N ALA A 127 11.64 10.64 -7.25
CA ALA A 127 12.66 9.59 -7.28
C ALA A 127 13.84 9.98 -8.22
N ARG A 128 13.55 10.51 -9.39
CA ARG A 128 14.59 11.01 -10.32
C ARG A 128 15.38 12.16 -9.72
N GLN A 129 14.71 13.10 -9.05
CA GLN A 129 15.38 14.20 -8.37
C GLN A 129 16.36 13.70 -7.29
N SER A 130 15.94 12.77 -6.45
CA SER A 130 16.76 12.22 -5.36
C SER A 130 17.94 11.38 -5.85
N THR A 131 17.85 10.81 -7.05
CA THR A 131 18.87 9.93 -7.65
C THR A 131 19.66 10.58 -8.79
N GLN A 132 19.55 11.91 -8.96
CA GLN A 132 20.19 12.66 -10.05
C GLN A 132 19.81 12.11 -11.46
N GLY A 133 18.55 11.76 -11.64
CA GLY A 133 18.03 11.28 -12.91
C GLY A 133 18.24 9.79 -13.19
N ARG A 134 18.86 9.06 -12.29
CA ARG A 134 19.26 7.65 -12.51
C ARG A 134 18.19 6.61 -12.14
N SER A 135 17.17 6.97 -11.36
CA SER A 135 16.18 5.99 -10.93
C SER A 135 15.30 5.51 -12.07
N LYS A 136 15.06 4.20 -12.12
CA LYS A 136 13.99 3.56 -12.88
C LYS A 136 12.98 3.02 -11.86
N LEU A 137 11.93 3.79 -11.62
CA LEU A 137 10.82 3.42 -10.76
C LEU A 137 9.68 2.97 -11.67
N HIS A 138 9.32 1.70 -11.58
CA HIS A 138 8.26 1.12 -12.40
C HIS A 138 6.98 1.05 -11.57
N TRP A 139 5.93 1.72 -12.04
CA TRP A 139 4.60 1.65 -11.45
C TRP A 139 3.68 0.76 -12.26
N MET A 140 2.96 -0.09 -11.57
CA MET A 140 1.94 -0.97 -12.17
C MET A 140 0.64 -0.79 -11.42
N VAL A 141 -0.46 -0.78 -12.18
CA VAL A 141 -1.82 -0.60 -11.68
C VAL A 141 -2.60 -1.85 -11.97
N TYR A 142 -3.27 -2.40 -10.97
CA TYR A 142 -4.11 -3.59 -11.09
C TYR A 142 -5.52 -3.27 -10.60
N GLU A 143 -6.54 -3.94 -11.17
CA GLU A 143 -7.87 -3.97 -10.58
C GLU A 143 -7.79 -4.65 -9.21
N ALA A 144 -8.29 -4.02 -8.14
CA ALA A 144 -8.08 -4.52 -6.78
C ALA A 144 -8.79 -5.87 -6.48
N GLY A 145 -9.80 -6.22 -7.26
CA GLY A 145 -10.57 -7.45 -7.00
C GLY A 145 -11.08 -7.50 -5.55
N ASN A 146 -10.65 -8.50 -4.79
CA ASN A 146 -10.98 -8.67 -3.38
C ASN A 146 -9.94 -8.06 -2.42
N VAL A 147 -8.82 -7.56 -2.93
CA VAL A 147 -7.77 -6.94 -2.11
C VAL A 147 -8.25 -5.61 -1.55
N ARG A 148 -8.11 -5.45 -0.25
CA ARG A 148 -8.43 -4.21 0.47
C ARG A 148 -7.30 -3.91 1.46
N ALA A 149 -6.74 -2.71 1.40
CA ALA A 149 -5.70 -2.31 2.32
C ALA A 149 -6.17 -2.34 3.79
N CYS A 150 -7.44 -2.00 4.02
CA CYS A 150 -8.04 -1.94 5.35
C CYS A 150 -9.03 -3.08 5.64
N GLY A 151 -9.12 -4.08 4.79
CA GLY A 151 -9.88 -5.31 5.04
C GLY A 151 -8.96 -6.48 5.37
N PRO A 152 -9.49 -7.58 5.90
CA PRO A 152 -8.68 -8.78 6.15
C PRO A 152 -8.26 -9.44 4.83
N GLY A 153 -7.02 -9.87 4.73
CA GLY A 153 -6.50 -10.53 3.54
C GLY A 153 -5.00 -10.43 3.38
N LYS A 154 -4.56 -10.49 2.14
CA LYS A 154 -3.14 -10.40 1.77
C LYS A 154 -3.01 -9.88 0.34
N LEU A 155 -2.01 -9.07 0.08
CA LEU A 155 -1.49 -8.78 -1.24
C LEU A 155 -0.16 -9.51 -1.40
N GLN A 156 0.03 -10.18 -2.53
CA GLN A 156 1.29 -10.81 -2.90
C GLN A 156 1.76 -10.24 -4.24
N LEU A 157 3.06 -9.95 -4.32
CA LEU A 157 3.73 -9.55 -5.54
C LEU A 157 4.87 -10.52 -5.79
N THR A 158 4.88 -11.15 -6.97
CA THR A 158 5.97 -12.03 -7.39
C THR A 158 6.78 -11.34 -8.48
N TYR A 159 8.07 -11.26 -8.26
CA TYR A 159 9.03 -10.68 -9.19
C TYR A 159 10.37 -11.39 -9.08
N ASP A 160 10.98 -11.75 -10.21
CA ASP A 160 12.30 -12.37 -10.31
C ASP A 160 12.45 -13.61 -9.39
N GLY A 161 11.42 -14.47 -9.37
CA GLY A 161 11.36 -15.73 -8.61
C GLY A 161 11.11 -15.57 -7.12
N GLU A 162 10.94 -14.36 -6.61
CA GLU A 162 10.65 -14.07 -5.20
C GLU A 162 9.23 -13.56 -5.01
N THR A 163 8.63 -13.85 -3.85
CA THR A 163 7.31 -13.36 -3.47
C THR A 163 7.41 -12.39 -2.28
N TYR A 164 6.89 -11.21 -2.48
CA TYR A 164 6.75 -10.14 -1.49
C TYR A 164 5.30 -10.08 -1.05
N SER A 165 5.04 -9.94 0.24
CA SER A 165 3.65 -9.98 0.71
C SER A 165 3.37 -8.97 1.81
N TRP A 166 2.16 -8.43 1.78
CA TRP A 166 1.60 -7.58 2.82
C TRP A 166 0.33 -8.24 3.37
N ASP A 167 0.33 -8.50 4.67
CA ASP A 167 -0.88 -8.90 5.39
C ASP A 167 -1.74 -7.68 5.66
N THR A 168 -3.05 -7.81 5.49
CA THR A 168 -4.01 -6.71 5.74
C THR A 168 -4.96 -7.06 6.88
N PRO A 169 -5.46 -6.07 7.63
CA PRO A 169 -5.38 -4.62 7.39
C PRO A 169 -3.97 -4.06 7.63
N LEU A 170 -3.57 -3.16 6.75
CA LEU A 170 -2.29 -2.45 6.88
C LEU A 170 -2.32 -1.47 8.06
N PRO A 171 -1.15 -1.13 8.64
CA PRO A 171 -1.03 -0.07 9.63
C PRO A 171 -1.66 1.24 9.13
N GLY A 172 -2.31 1.98 10.05
CA GLY A 172 -3.01 3.22 9.70
C GLY A 172 -4.45 3.09 9.25
N CYS A 173 -4.92 1.87 9.04
CA CYS A 173 -6.35 1.65 8.80
C CYS A 173 -7.20 1.93 10.04
N PRO A 174 -8.42 2.47 9.87
CA PRO A 174 -9.34 2.67 10.99
C PRO A 174 -9.65 1.33 11.67
N LYS A 175 -9.67 1.34 12.99
CA LYS A 175 -10.06 0.19 13.83
C LYS A 175 -11.56 0.18 14.02
#